data_18b29a604693c1803859827175e3b341
#
_entry.id   18b29a604693c1803859827175e3b341
#
_cell.length_a   1.000
_cell.length_b   1.000
_cell.length_c   1.000
_cell.angle_alpha   90.00
_cell.angle_beta   90.00
_cell.angle_gamma   90.00
#
_symmetry.space_group_name_H-M   'P 1'
#
loop_
_entity.id
_entity.type
_entity.pdbx_description
1 polymer ?
#
loop_
_entity_poly.entity_id
_entity_poly.type
_entity_poly.pdbx_seq_one_letter_code
_entity_poly.pdbx_strand_id
1 'polypeptide(L)'
;AITGLYGLVNVFSDKLFVPSIYGAFGLLAATLIMLFLLNSDKITFSKKQFRGIVLGMTALVIFLNAKWFITSGDDSYTHLDTYVSAGDSKKKISGTALKHLDEVPGADTDEFYRSTNLVTTGNLRSSSLLYGYNDVSTFSSTLNGGIVNYNNAMGNCRWNIVSIYDYNFRTYLNTLASVKYMGVAKKNTATIPYGYKKVQETKNKYYSIYENQYSLPLGYTYDKIVNADRIDQYSAAEKQETTMLAAIVEDKDMDKNSNLTVATKLPLTAQKLKIKNIKLNGVSMTKDTIEIEKPGATMKFSFEAPANAETYLSLVGDIYAEKDAKEHFITARIKAPGVKYGHKFRIDAYTTGQKEYLFNLGYREGAVKTCTLKFVGTGTLKYKDLAIYSQTMSNYADRVNALKENSLKNAKAEKNTVTGNITVDKDKMLVVTLPYQKGWTAYVDGKKTDIQRVNYQYIGINLKKGTHDIKLHYQLPGIKLAFMITGCGIIAFVAIIIFNIVRKRRKN
;
A
#
# COMPACT_ATOMS: atom_id res chain seq x y z
N ALA A 1 36.54 -20.52 5.54
CA ALA A 1 35.73 -21.55 6.21
C ALA A 1 34.22 -21.35 5.94
N ILE A 2 33.67 -20.15 6.14
CA ILE A 2 32.23 -19.86 5.93
C ILE A 2 31.82 -20.02 4.47
N THR A 3 32.65 -19.57 3.52
CA THR A 3 32.41 -19.72 2.07
C THR A 3 32.48 -21.18 1.61
N GLY A 4 33.34 -21.99 2.23
CA GLY A 4 33.45 -23.42 1.94
C GLY A 4 32.27 -24.22 2.47
N LEU A 5 31.75 -23.85 3.68
CA LEU A 5 30.55 -24.46 4.26
C LEU A 5 29.29 -24.11 3.47
N TYR A 6 29.19 -22.87 3.01
CA TYR A 6 28.09 -22.41 2.14
C TYR A 6 28.16 -23.15 0.77
N GLY A 7 29.32 -23.33 0.22
CA GLY A 7 29.53 -24.13 -1.01
C GLY A 7 29.13 -25.61 -0.82
N LEU A 8 29.47 -26.23 0.31
CA LEU A 8 29.09 -27.61 0.61
C LEU A 8 27.59 -27.80 0.82
N VAL A 9 26.96 -26.93 1.60
CA VAL A 9 25.49 -26.97 1.81
C VAL A 9 24.74 -26.82 0.49
N ASN A 10 25.32 -26.08 -0.42
CA ASN A 10 24.72 -25.74 -1.69
C ASN A 10 24.92 -26.82 -2.78
N VAL A 11 25.96 -27.64 -2.72
CA VAL A 11 26.13 -28.80 -3.60
C VAL A 11 25.08 -29.89 -3.35
N PHE A 12 24.47 -29.92 -2.16
CA PHE A 12 23.41 -30.85 -1.79
C PHE A 12 21.99 -30.36 -2.05
N SER A 13 21.77 -29.14 -2.55
CA SER A 13 20.47 -28.63 -2.89
C SER A 13 20.32 -28.44 -4.40
N ASP A 14 19.39 -29.16 -5.01
CA ASP A 14 19.11 -29.18 -6.47
C ASP A 14 18.69 -27.81 -7.08
N LYS A 15 18.85 -26.71 -6.36
CA LYS A 15 18.39 -25.38 -6.77
C LYS A 15 19.47 -24.32 -6.89
N LEU A 16 20.75 -24.69 -7.02
CA LEU A 16 21.81 -23.68 -6.96
C LEU A 16 22.46 -23.34 -8.28
N PHE A 17 22.64 -22.04 -8.40
CA PHE A 17 23.41 -21.31 -9.41
C PHE A 17 24.84 -21.79 -9.46
N VAL A 18 25.06 -22.86 -10.21
CA VAL A 18 26.31 -23.58 -10.40
C VAL A 18 27.49 -22.69 -10.81
N PRO A 19 27.36 -21.67 -11.69
CA PRO A 19 28.52 -20.89 -12.15
C PRO A 19 29.15 -19.96 -11.11
N SER A 20 28.38 -19.35 -10.21
CA SER A 20 28.94 -18.47 -9.16
C SER A 20 29.73 -19.26 -8.12
N ILE A 21 29.35 -20.51 -7.88
CA ILE A 21 30.03 -21.44 -7.00
C ILE A 21 31.38 -21.89 -7.61
N TYR A 22 31.40 -22.25 -8.89
CA TYR A 22 32.63 -22.59 -9.58
C TYR A 22 33.62 -21.41 -9.65
N GLY A 23 33.09 -20.18 -9.83
CA GLY A 23 33.90 -18.97 -9.73
C GLY A 23 34.52 -18.77 -8.35
N ALA A 24 33.75 -18.98 -7.28
CA ALA A 24 34.25 -18.89 -5.91
C ALA A 24 35.26 -19.97 -5.57
N PHE A 25 35.02 -21.21 -6.00
CA PHE A 25 36.00 -22.32 -5.85
C PHE A 25 37.28 -22.10 -6.67
N GLY A 26 37.17 -21.64 -7.92
CA GLY A 26 38.30 -21.28 -8.74
C GLY A 26 39.20 -20.23 -8.11
N LEU A 27 38.57 -19.24 -7.48
CA LEU A 27 39.24 -18.16 -6.74
C LEU A 27 39.93 -18.66 -5.46
N LEU A 28 39.23 -19.50 -4.70
CA LEU A 28 39.80 -20.11 -3.50
C LEU A 28 41.02 -20.96 -3.89
N ALA A 29 40.90 -21.78 -4.94
CA ALA A 29 41.99 -22.57 -5.47
C ALA A 29 43.16 -21.71 -5.93
N ALA A 30 42.91 -20.65 -6.70
CA ALA A 30 43.96 -19.71 -7.14
C ALA A 30 44.65 -19.03 -5.95
N THR A 31 43.87 -18.66 -4.91
CA THR A 31 44.45 -18.08 -3.68
C THR A 31 45.31 -19.08 -2.92
N LEU A 32 44.87 -20.34 -2.81
CA LEU A 32 45.65 -21.40 -2.16
C LEU A 32 46.91 -21.73 -2.95
N ILE A 33 46.85 -21.83 -4.28
CA ILE A 33 48.01 -22.02 -5.16
C ILE A 33 49.00 -20.86 -4.97
N MET A 34 48.50 -19.62 -4.94
CA MET A 34 49.34 -18.44 -4.73
C MET A 34 50.01 -18.46 -3.35
N LEU A 35 49.31 -18.83 -2.28
CA LEU A 35 49.86 -18.99 -0.94
C LEU A 35 50.91 -20.09 -0.89
N PHE A 36 50.68 -21.21 -1.58
CA PHE A 36 51.65 -22.30 -1.71
C PHE A 36 52.91 -21.85 -2.45
N LEU A 37 52.75 -21.14 -3.56
CA LEU A 37 53.89 -20.59 -4.33
C LEU A 37 54.68 -19.55 -3.52
N LEU A 38 54.01 -18.76 -2.71
CA LEU A 38 54.64 -17.77 -1.82
C LEU A 38 55.42 -18.40 -0.66
N ASN A 39 55.01 -19.61 -0.24
CA ASN A 39 55.70 -20.38 0.80
C ASN A 39 56.78 -21.28 0.24
N SER A 40 56.97 -21.31 -1.08
CA SER A 40 58.02 -22.05 -1.73
C SER A 40 59.27 -21.18 -1.90
N ASP A 41 60.48 -21.68 -1.55
CA ASP A 41 61.75 -20.95 -1.68
C ASP A 41 62.13 -20.61 -3.15
N LYS A 42 61.28 -20.99 -4.10
CA LYS A 42 61.51 -20.81 -5.54
C LYS A 42 61.04 -19.47 -6.10
N ILE A 43 60.12 -18.76 -5.39
CA ILE A 43 59.55 -17.48 -5.88
C ILE A 43 59.55 -16.47 -4.75
N THR A 44 60.35 -15.42 -4.88
CA THR A 44 60.40 -14.31 -3.90
C THR A 44 59.65 -13.11 -4.45
N PHE A 45 58.52 -12.76 -3.80
CA PHE A 45 57.82 -11.49 -4.06
C PHE A 45 58.18 -10.44 -3.02
N SER A 46 58.45 -9.24 -3.46
CA SER A 46 58.51 -8.10 -2.55
C SER A 46 57.10 -7.86 -1.92
N LYS A 47 57.07 -7.32 -0.71
CA LYS A 47 55.78 -6.93 -0.03
C LYS A 47 54.87 -6.05 -0.89
N LYS A 48 55.49 -5.23 -1.77
CA LYS A 48 54.77 -4.34 -2.69
C LYS A 48 54.10 -5.12 -3.82
N GLN A 49 54.84 -6.08 -4.43
CA GLN A 49 54.31 -6.96 -5.47
C GLN A 49 53.17 -7.85 -4.95
N PHE A 50 53.37 -8.44 -3.75
CA PHE A 50 52.33 -9.25 -3.10
C PHE A 50 51.04 -8.47 -2.90
N ARG A 51 51.12 -7.25 -2.32
CA ARG A 51 49.93 -6.38 -2.16
C ARG A 51 49.27 -6.02 -3.49
N GLY A 52 50.06 -5.76 -4.54
CA GLY A 52 49.55 -5.50 -5.88
C GLY A 52 48.77 -6.68 -6.46
N ILE A 53 49.29 -7.88 -6.31
CA ILE A 53 48.63 -9.11 -6.78
C ILE A 53 47.32 -9.36 -6.02
N VAL A 54 47.33 -9.25 -4.69
CA VAL A 54 46.10 -9.42 -3.87
C VAL A 54 45.03 -8.38 -4.25
N LEU A 55 45.41 -7.12 -4.40
CA LEU A 55 44.47 -6.06 -4.82
C LEU A 55 43.92 -6.31 -6.23
N GLY A 56 44.79 -6.70 -7.18
CA GLY A 56 44.40 -7.04 -8.55
C GLY A 56 43.43 -8.23 -8.61
N MET A 57 43.72 -9.29 -7.86
CA MET A 57 42.84 -10.45 -7.77
C MET A 57 41.47 -10.06 -7.12
N THR A 58 41.50 -9.31 -6.03
CA THR A 58 40.27 -8.84 -5.39
C THR A 58 39.42 -7.99 -6.35
N ALA A 59 40.05 -7.06 -7.07
CA ALA A 59 39.37 -6.25 -8.07
C ALA A 59 38.79 -7.11 -9.21
N LEU A 60 39.54 -8.10 -9.70
CA LEU A 60 39.05 -9.03 -10.72
C LEU A 60 37.86 -9.85 -10.25
N VAL A 61 37.87 -10.32 -8.99
CA VAL A 61 36.76 -11.05 -8.39
C VAL A 61 35.52 -10.18 -8.34
N ILE A 62 35.66 -8.96 -7.80
CA ILE A 62 34.54 -8.01 -7.71
C ILE A 62 33.98 -7.74 -9.12
N PHE A 63 34.84 -7.51 -10.10
CA PHE A 63 34.45 -7.26 -11.48
C PHE A 63 33.73 -8.47 -12.10
N LEU A 64 34.27 -9.67 -11.97
CA LEU A 64 33.65 -10.88 -12.52
C LEU A 64 32.32 -11.21 -11.86
N ASN A 65 32.21 -11.05 -10.54
CA ASN A 65 30.96 -11.24 -9.84
C ASN A 65 29.92 -10.17 -10.25
N ALA A 66 30.33 -8.91 -10.34
CA ALA A 66 29.44 -7.83 -10.79
C ALA A 66 28.97 -8.07 -12.24
N LYS A 67 29.90 -8.42 -13.14
CA LYS A 67 29.56 -8.77 -14.52
C LYS A 67 28.59 -9.95 -14.57
N TRP A 68 28.90 -11.03 -13.85
CA TRP A 68 28.05 -12.20 -13.78
C TRP A 68 26.63 -11.85 -13.28
N PHE A 69 26.55 -11.13 -12.16
CA PHE A 69 25.28 -10.71 -11.56
C PHE A 69 24.41 -9.88 -12.51
N ILE A 70 25.04 -9.08 -13.37
CA ILE A 70 24.34 -8.21 -14.34
C ILE A 70 24.00 -8.94 -15.64
N THR A 71 24.80 -9.97 -16.04
CA THR A 71 24.68 -10.61 -17.37
C THR A 71 24.14 -12.03 -17.35
N SER A 72 24.10 -12.73 -16.20
CA SER A 72 23.54 -14.09 -16.13
C SER A 72 22.02 -14.04 -16.30
N GLY A 73 21.55 -14.47 -17.46
CA GLY A 73 20.12 -14.65 -17.71
C GLY A 73 19.64 -15.93 -17.07
N ASP A 74 18.67 -15.88 -16.31
CA ASP A 74 17.54 -16.72 -15.97
C ASP A 74 16.97 -16.24 -14.66
N ASP A 75 15.73 -15.74 -14.69
CA ASP A 75 14.88 -15.33 -13.56
C ASP A 75 15.44 -14.28 -12.58
N SER A 76 16.56 -13.63 -12.88
CA SER A 76 17.13 -12.57 -12.05
C SER A 76 16.58 -11.21 -12.49
N TYR A 77 15.99 -10.49 -11.53
CA TYR A 77 15.54 -9.10 -11.70
C TYR A 77 16.69 -8.12 -12.05
N THR A 78 17.90 -8.59 -12.13
CA THR A 78 19.12 -7.80 -12.35
C THR A 78 19.70 -7.97 -13.75
N HIS A 79 19.05 -8.73 -14.63
CA HIS A 79 19.50 -8.95 -16.00
C HIS A 79 19.51 -7.63 -16.79
N LEU A 80 20.53 -7.39 -17.60
CA LEU A 80 20.64 -6.16 -18.41
C LEU A 80 19.41 -5.88 -19.28
N ASP A 81 18.75 -6.92 -19.77
CA ASP A 81 17.53 -6.80 -20.59
C ASP A 81 16.33 -6.27 -19.80
N THR A 82 16.37 -6.33 -18.45
CA THR A 82 15.33 -5.78 -17.59
C THR A 82 15.51 -4.29 -17.31
N TYR A 83 16.70 -3.75 -17.55
CA TYR A 83 16.96 -2.33 -17.37
C TYR A 83 16.36 -1.53 -18.54
N VAL A 84 15.86 -0.38 -18.23
CA VAL A 84 15.34 0.57 -19.20
C VAL A 84 16.31 1.73 -19.36
N SER A 85 16.47 2.22 -20.59
CA SER A 85 17.30 3.38 -20.86
C SER A 85 16.78 4.60 -20.09
N ALA A 86 17.66 5.54 -19.78
CA ALA A 86 17.29 6.78 -19.11
C ALA A 86 16.15 7.48 -19.87
N GLY A 87 15.07 7.79 -19.15
CA GLY A 87 13.85 8.39 -19.74
C GLY A 87 12.83 7.43 -20.35
N ASP A 88 13.19 6.17 -20.63
CA ASP A 88 12.26 5.19 -21.20
C ASP A 88 11.24 4.65 -20.20
N SER A 89 11.54 4.72 -18.88
CA SER A 89 10.60 4.34 -17.83
C SER A 89 9.26 5.09 -17.95
N LYS A 90 9.29 6.40 -18.21
CA LYS A 90 8.09 7.21 -18.43
C LYS A 90 7.32 6.79 -19.69
N LYS A 91 8.01 6.34 -20.75
CA LYS A 91 7.38 5.85 -21.97
C LYS A 91 6.75 4.47 -21.77
N LYS A 92 7.44 3.56 -21.06
CA LYS A 92 6.97 2.18 -20.79
C LYS A 92 5.82 2.14 -19.79
N ILE A 93 5.77 3.06 -18.80
CA ILE A 93 4.65 3.21 -17.88
C ILE A 93 3.58 4.13 -18.51
N SER A 94 3.20 3.84 -19.75
CA SER A 94 2.25 4.67 -20.50
C SER A 94 0.78 4.47 -20.12
N GLY A 95 0.48 3.52 -19.23
CA GLY A 95 -0.89 3.05 -18.94
C GLY A 95 -1.71 3.90 -17.99
N THR A 96 -1.30 5.12 -17.63
CA THR A 96 -2.07 5.98 -16.74
C THR A 96 -2.60 7.23 -17.42
N ALA A 97 -3.88 7.55 -17.20
CA ALA A 97 -4.44 8.84 -17.57
C ALA A 97 -3.84 10.00 -16.77
N LEU A 98 -3.41 9.73 -15.53
CA LEU A 98 -2.96 10.75 -14.57
C LEU A 98 -1.62 11.41 -14.95
N LYS A 99 -0.89 10.88 -15.92
CA LYS A 99 0.24 11.60 -16.52
C LYS A 99 -0.15 12.88 -17.28
N HIS A 100 -1.45 13.04 -17.57
CA HIS A 100 -2.05 14.19 -18.23
C HIS A 100 -2.89 15.03 -17.27
N LEU A 101 -2.64 14.89 -15.97
CA LEU A 101 -3.39 15.61 -14.93
C LEU A 101 -3.16 17.12 -15.01
N ASP A 102 -1.98 17.54 -15.43
CA ASP A 102 -1.60 18.91 -15.74
C ASP A 102 -2.42 19.54 -16.90
N GLU A 103 -3.02 18.74 -17.77
CA GLU A 103 -3.90 19.18 -18.84
C GLU A 103 -5.35 19.45 -18.35
N VAL A 104 -5.69 19.06 -17.10
CA VAL A 104 -7.05 19.21 -16.54
C VAL A 104 -7.22 20.61 -15.95
N PRO A 105 -8.20 21.41 -16.43
CA PRO A 105 -8.46 22.71 -15.84
C PRO A 105 -8.74 22.63 -14.33
N GLY A 106 -8.02 23.42 -13.52
CA GLY A 106 -8.15 23.43 -12.06
C GLY A 106 -7.47 22.26 -11.33
N ALA A 107 -6.71 21.41 -12.00
CA ALA A 107 -5.87 20.40 -11.35
C ALA A 107 -4.52 20.96 -10.90
N ASP A 108 -4.01 22.00 -11.55
CA ASP A 108 -2.83 22.74 -11.13
C ASP A 108 -3.23 23.75 -10.05
N THR A 109 -3.20 23.29 -8.81
CA THR A 109 -3.55 24.08 -7.63
C THR A 109 -2.51 23.85 -6.53
N ASP A 110 -2.30 24.85 -5.68
CA ASP A 110 -1.50 24.74 -4.45
C ASP A 110 -2.18 23.83 -3.39
N GLU A 111 -3.46 23.49 -3.57
CA GLU A 111 -4.20 22.67 -2.63
C GLU A 111 -3.84 21.19 -2.76
N PHE A 112 -3.61 20.56 -1.63
CA PHE A 112 -3.33 19.13 -1.60
C PHE A 112 -4.57 18.30 -1.95
N TYR A 113 -4.43 17.41 -2.90
CA TYR A 113 -5.39 16.34 -3.21
C TYR A 113 -4.65 15.05 -3.61
N ARG A 114 -5.37 13.94 -3.61
CA ARG A 114 -4.89 12.66 -4.17
C ARG A 114 -5.64 12.33 -5.44
N SER A 115 -4.99 11.49 -6.22
CA SER A 115 -5.56 10.87 -7.41
C SER A 115 -5.52 9.35 -7.27
N THR A 116 -6.23 8.65 -8.12
CA THR A 116 -6.16 7.18 -8.20
C THR A 116 -6.34 6.71 -9.63
N ASN A 117 -5.83 5.54 -9.95
CA ASN A 117 -6.02 4.91 -11.24
C ASN A 117 -6.98 3.73 -11.12
N LEU A 118 -8.04 3.73 -11.89
CA LEU A 118 -8.89 2.57 -12.07
C LEU A 118 -8.32 1.68 -13.18
N VAL A 119 -7.37 0.83 -12.81
CA VAL A 119 -6.66 -0.04 -13.75
C VAL A 119 -6.78 -1.49 -13.33
N THR A 120 -7.04 -2.36 -14.31
CA THR A 120 -7.14 -3.80 -14.08
C THR A 120 -5.79 -4.52 -14.02
N THR A 121 -4.70 -3.85 -14.39
CA THR A 121 -3.34 -4.43 -14.42
C THR A 121 -2.43 -3.81 -13.37
N GLY A 122 -1.75 -4.65 -12.61
CA GLY A 122 -1.02 -4.30 -11.38
C GLY A 122 0.26 -3.47 -11.51
N ASN A 123 0.61 -2.96 -12.69
CA ASN A 123 1.92 -2.35 -12.95
C ASN A 123 2.00 -0.83 -12.76
N LEU A 124 0.95 -0.19 -12.25
CA LEU A 124 0.91 1.27 -12.07
C LEU A 124 1.07 1.74 -10.63
N ARG A 125 1.40 0.83 -9.70
CA ARG A 125 1.67 1.20 -8.31
C ARG A 125 2.86 2.16 -8.24
N SER A 126 2.74 3.20 -7.42
CA SER A 126 3.77 4.24 -7.26
C SER A 126 4.14 4.99 -8.55
N SER A 127 3.31 4.95 -9.61
CA SER A 127 3.52 5.76 -10.81
C SER A 127 3.51 7.27 -10.52
N SER A 128 2.87 7.66 -9.43
CA SER A 128 2.91 9.01 -8.87
C SER A 128 4.33 9.56 -8.67
N LEU A 129 5.28 8.71 -8.28
CA LEU A 129 6.69 9.09 -8.12
C LEU A 129 7.35 9.52 -9.43
N LEU A 130 6.86 9.02 -10.58
CA LEU A 130 7.38 9.37 -11.90
C LEU A 130 6.73 10.62 -12.50
N TYR A 131 5.47 10.87 -12.15
CA TYR A 131 4.65 11.91 -12.76
C TYR A 131 4.32 13.08 -11.81
N GLY A 132 4.75 13.00 -10.53
CA GLY A 132 4.66 14.12 -9.59
C GLY A 132 3.26 14.41 -9.03
N TYR A 133 2.35 13.43 -9.02
CA TYR A 133 1.04 13.58 -8.36
C TYR A 133 0.97 12.75 -7.08
N ASN A 134 0.03 13.06 -6.18
CA ASN A 134 -0.23 12.25 -4.99
C ASN A 134 -1.20 11.12 -5.33
N ASP A 135 -0.91 9.89 -4.90
CA ASP A 135 -1.71 8.71 -5.20
C ASP A 135 -2.09 7.96 -3.91
N VAL A 136 -3.18 7.21 -3.97
CA VAL A 136 -3.52 6.22 -2.93
C VAL A 136 -2.84 4.89 -3.20
N SER A 137 -2.45 4.62 -4.43
CA SER A 137 -1.71 3.40 -4.77
C SER A 137 -0.26 3.50 -4.35
N THR A 138 0.26 2.41 -3.77
CA THR A 138 1.67 2.36 -3.35
C THR A 138 2.20 0.95 -3.37
N PHE A 139 3.51 0.84 -3.51
CA PHE A 139 4.29 -0.35 -3.22
C PHE A 139 5.34 0.00 -2.16
N SER A 140 5.36 -0.74 -1.07
CA SER A 140 6.38 -0.63 -0.03
C SER A 140 6.55 -1.98 0.66
N SER A 141 7.75 -2.50 0.70
CA SER A 141 8.05 -3.76 1.42
C SER A 141 7.80 -3.63 2.93
N THR A 142 7.64 -2.40 3.44
CA THR A 142 7.37 -2.09 4.85
C THR A 142 6.16 -1.16 4.95
N LEU A 143 4.95 -1.67 4.66
CA LEU A 143 3.74 -0.88 4.85
C LEU A 143 3.53 -0.53 6.33
N ASN A 144 3.05 0.69 6.57
CA ASN A 144 2.67 1.14 7.90
C ASN A 144 1.52 0.28 8.45
N GLY A 145 1.64 -0.17 9.73
CA GLY A 145 0.64 -1.02 10.37
C GLY A 145 -0.77 -0.39 10.45
N GLY A 146 -0.88 0.93 10.54
CA GLY A 146 -2.17 1.63 10.47
C GLY A 146 -2.85 1.45 9.11
N ILE A 147 -2.08 1.50 8.03
CA ILE A 147 -2.58 1.24 6.68
C ILE A 147 -3.10 -0.20 6.55
N VAL A 148 -2.37 -1.17 7.13
CA VAL A 148 -2.80 -2.58 7.18
C VAL A 148 -4.12 -2.71 7.94
N ASN A 149 -4.21 -2.12 9.13
CA ASN A 149 -5.41 -2.17 9.97
C ASN A 149 -6.62 -1.52 9.27
N TYR A 150 -6.42 -0.38 8.59
CA TYR A 150 -7.48 0.29 7.84
C TYR A 150 -8.03 -0.59 6.71
N ASN A 151 -7.14 -1.15 5.88
CA ASN A 151 -7.57 -1.97 4.76
C ASN A 151 -8.30 -3.24 5.24
N ASN A 152 -7.83 -3.85 6.35
CA ASN A 152 -8.52 -4.97 7.00
C ASN A 152 -9.90 -4.55 7.52
N ALA A 153 -9.98 -3.48 8.31
CA ALA A 153 -11.24 -3.01 8.90
C ALA A 153 -12.27 -2.61 7.84
N MET A 154 -11.81 -2.01 6.74
CA MET A 154 -12.67 -1.62 5.62
C MET A 154 -12.95 -2.79 4.64
N GLY A 155 -12.44 -3.99 4.88
CA GLY A 155 -12.63 -5.13 3.97
C GLY A 155 -12.11 -4.87 2.56
N ASN A 156 -11.05 -4.08 2.40
CA ASN A 156 -10.55 -3.74 1.06
C ASN A 156 -9.99 -4.97 0.35
N CYS A 157 -10.44 -5.21 -0.89
CA CYS A 157 -10.02 -6.35 -1.70
C CYS A 157 -8.85 -6.01 -2.66
N ARG A 158 -8.38 -4.78 -2.64
CA ARG A 158 -7.43 -4.25 -3.62
C ARG A 158 -6.09 -3.88 -2.98
N TRP A 159 -5.58 -4.76 -2.12
CA TRP A 159 -4.30 -4.59 -1.45
C TRP A 159 -3.67 -5.94 -1.07
N ASN A 160 -2.42 -5.90 -0.65
CA ASN A 160 -1.71 -6.95 0.05
C ASN A 160 -0.70 -6.32 1.04
N ILE A 161 0.05 -7.13 1.79
CA ILE A 161 0.95 -6.62 2.85
C ILE A 161 2.09 -5.71 2.37
N VAL A 162 2.34 -5.61 1.07
CA VAL A 162 3.37 -4.74 0.47
C VAL A 162 2.81 -3.72 -0.52
N SER A 163 1.51 -3.73 -0.80
CA SER A 163 0.93 -2.88 -1.84
C SER A 163 -0.52 -2.53 -1.58
N ILE A 164 -0.87 -1.29 -1.89
CA ILE A 164 -2.24 -0.86 -2.09
C ILE A 164 -2.40 -0.56 -3.57
N TYR A 165 -3.44 -1.10 -4.19
CA TYR A 165 -3.75 -0.83 -5.60
C TYR A 165 -4.71 0.35 -5.73
N ASP A 166 -5.80 0.31 -4.97
CA ASP A 166 -6.86 1.32 -4.89
C ASP A 166 -7.81 0.95 -3.73
N TYR A 167 -8.87 1.74 -3.52
CA TYR A 167 -9.91 1.45 -2.54
C TYR A 167 -11.13 0.74 -3.16
N ASN A 168 -10.90 -0.11 -4.17
CA ASN A 168 -11.94 -0.88 -4.85
C ASN A 168 -13.07 0.02 -5.39
N PHE A 169 -12.70 1.21 -5.90
CA PHE A 169 -13.58 2.28 -6.42
C PHE A 169 -14.79 2.57 -5.53
N ARG A 170 -14.66 2.37 -4.22
CA ARG A 170 -15.70 2.69 -3.24
C ARG A 170 -15.79 4.20 -3.05
N THR A 171 -16.99 4.74 -3.21
CA THR A 171 -17.29 6.16 -3.11
C THR A 171 -16.83 6.75 -1.79
N TYR A 172 -17.22 6.14 -0.67
CA TYR A 172 -16.88 6.60 0.68
C TYR A 172 -15.36 6.65 0.92
N LEU A 173 -14.64 5.58 0.60
CA LEU A 173 -13.20 5.51 0.90
C LEU A 173 -12.37 6.46 0.05
N ASN A 174 -12.72 6.63 -1.23
CA ASN A 174 -12.03 7.59 -2.08
C ASN A 174 -12.22 9.02 -1.56
N THR A 175 -13.44 9.40 -1.20
CA THR A 175 -13.73 10.74 -0.68
C THR A 175 -13.02 11.01 0.64
N LEU A 176 -13.09 10.07 1.59
CA LEU A 176 -12.39 10.17 2.89
C LEU A 176 -10.85 10.21 2.74
N ALA A 177 -10.32 9.61 1.68
CA ALA A 177 -8.88 9.66 1.39
C ALA A 177 -8.44 10.90 0.59
N SER A 178 -9.31 11.90 0.43
CA SER A 178 -9.04 13.14 -0.34
C SER A 178 -8.74 12.86 -1.82
N VAL A 179 -9.36 11.83 -2.41
CA VAL A 179 -9.20 11.53 -3.84
C VAL A 179 -10.09 12.46 -4.65
N LYS A 180 -9.46 13.36 -5.42
CA LYS A 180 -10.12 14.32 -6.29
C LYS A 180 -10.23 13.82 -7.73
N TYR A 181 -9.17 13.24 -8.27
CA TYR A 181 -9.16 12.78 -9.65
C TYR A 181 -8.97 11.27 -9.77
N MET A 182 -9.62 10.69 -10.78
CA MET A 182 -9.51 9.27 -11.12
C MET A 182 -9.22 9.09 -12.61
N GLY A 183 -8.10 8.43 -12.90
CA GLY A 183 -7.75 8.01 -14.25
C GLY A 183 -8.41 6.68 -14.60
N VAL A 184 -9.18 6.62 -15.69
CA VAL A 184 -9.94 5.43 -16.10
C VAL A 184 -9.59 5.05 -17.54
N ALA A 185 -9.19 3.79 -17.75
CA ALA A 185 -9.01 3.27 -19.11
C ALA A 185 -10.37 3.02 -19.78
N LYS A 186 -10.57 3.49 -21.02
CA LYS A 186 -11.86 3.35 -21.75
C LYS A 186 -12.30 1.91 -21.95
N LYS A 187 -11.37 0.96 -22.01
CA LYS A 187 -11.69 -0.47 -22.13
C LYS A 187 -12.13 -1.10 -20.80
N ASN A 188 -11.97 -0.37 -19.68
CA ASN A 188 -12.43 -0.86 -18.40
C ASN A 188 -13.92 -0.60 -18.30
N THR A 189 -14.70 -1.66 -18.19
CA THR A 189 -16.12 -1.64 -17.84
C THR A 189 -16.33 -1.42 -16.33
N ALA A 190 -15.32 -0.87 -15.65
CA ALA A 190 -15.38 -0.59 -14.25
C ALA A 190 -16.41 0.49 -13.96
N THR A 191 -17.09 0.36 -12.84
CA THR A 191 -18.09 1.32 -12.40
C THR A 191 -17.40 2.59 -11.93
N ILE A 192 -17.83 3.72 -12.47
CA ILE A 192 -17.43 5.03 -11.93
C ILE A 192 -18.18 5.23 -10.60
N PRO A 193 -17.47 5.60 -9.50
CA PRO A 193 -18.12 5.84 -8.22
C PRO A 193 -19.14 6.98 -8.29
N TYR A 194 -20.04 7.04 -7.31
CA TYR A 194 -21.01 8.13 -7.20
C TYR A 194 -20.32 9.49 -7.11
N GLY A 195 -20.87 10.49 -7.79
CA GLY A 195 -20.37 11.87 -7.75
C GLY A 195 -19.13 12.15 -8.60
N TYR A 196 -18.62 11.19 -9.35
CA TYR A 196 -17.54 11.43 -10.29
C TYR A 196 -18.07 11.89 -11.64
N LYS A 197 -17.53 13.00 -12.16
CA LYS A 197 -17.84 13.54 -13.50
C LYS A 197 -16.60 13.48 -14.39
N LYS A 198 -16.78 13.10 -15.65
CA LYS A 198 -15.70 13.13 -16.64
C LYS A 198 -15.30 14.57 -16.93
N VAL A 199 -14.02 14.90 -16.72
CA VAL A 199 -13.49 16.26 -16.94
C VAL A 199 -12.50 16.34 -18.09
N GLN A 200 -11.81 15.24 -18.42
CA GLN A 200 -10.82 15.21 -19.48
C GLN A 200 -10.83 13.89 -20.22
N GLU A 201 -10.59 13.94 -21.53
CA GLU A 201 -10.27 12.80 -22.37
C GLU A 201 -8.83 12.94 -22.88
N THR A 202 -8.00 11.92 -22.67
CA THR A 202 -6.61 11.99 -23.12
C THR A 202 -6.51 12.05 -24.65
N LYS A 203 -5.48 12.71 -25.17
CA LYS A 203 -5.25 12.89 -26.63
C LYS A 203 -5.27 11.59 -27.41
N ASN A 204 -4.78 10.50 -26.82
CA ASN A 204 -4.81 9.16 -27.43
C ASN A 204 -6.16 8.46 -27.35
N LYS A 205 -7.17 9.07 -26.72
CA LYS A 205 -8.54 8.56 -26.54
C LYS A 205 -8.65 7.19 -25.84
N TYR A 206 -7.57 6.69 -25.23
CA TYR A 206 -7.58 5.42 -24.47
C TYR A 206 -7.98 5.58 -23.01
N TYR A 207 -7.89 6.79 -22.47
CA TYR A 207 -8.14 7.10 -21.07
C TYR A 207 -9.04 8.31 -20.92
N SER A 208 -9.73 8.40 -19.80
CA SER A 208 -10.46 9.58 -19.36
C SER A 208 -10.13 9.89 -17.91
N ILE A 209 -10.17 11.16 -17.54
CA ILE A 209 -10.02 11.62 -16.17
C ILE A 209 -11.40 12.05 -15.68
N TYR A 210 -11.72 11.58 -14.48
CA TYR A 210 -12.95 11.92 -13.77
C TYR A 210 -12.61 12.69 -12.50
N GLU A 211 -13.41 13.69 -12.17
CA GLU A 211 -13.30 14.47 -10.94
C GLU A 211 -14.39 14.08 -9.97
N ASN A 212 -14.00 13.85 -8.71
CA ASN A 212 -14.89 13.63 -7.59
C ASN A 212 -15.46 14.98 -7.12
N GLN A 213 -16.74 15.21 -7.33
CA GLN A 213 -17.43 16.44 -6.92
C GLN A 213 -17.56 16.56 -5.39
N TYR A 214 -17.29 15.49 -4.67
CA TYR A 214 -17.39 15.35 -3.22
C TYR A 214 -16.02 15.15 -2.53
N SER A 215 -14.90 15.39 -3.22
CA SER A 215 -13.59 15.20 -2.61
C SER A 215 -13.44 16.03 -1.33
N LEU A 216 -12.89 15.44 -0.27
CA LEU A 216 -12.54 16.12 0.96
C LEU A 216 -11.11 16.68 0.88
N PRO A 217 -10.79 17.79 1.54
CA PRO A 217 -9.43 18.30 1.65
C PRO A 217 -8.55 17.37 2.49
N LEU A 218 -7.24 17.65 2.59
CA LEU A 218 -6.28 16.85 3.36
C LEU A 218 -6.68 16.68 4.82
N GLY A 219 -7.32 17.70 5.41
CA GLY A 219 -7.83 17.68 6.78
C GLY A 219 -9.29 18.11 6.84
N TYR A 220 -10.10 17.38 7.59
CA TYR A 220 -11.50 17.67 7.85
C TYR A 220 -11.87 17.27 9.28
N THR A 221 -13.03 17.72 9.77
CA THR A 221 -13.36 17.58 11.19
C THR A 221 -14.59 16.74 11.44
N TYR A 222 -14.63 16.17 12.63
CA TYR A 222 -15.79 15.47 13.18
C TYR A 222 -16.26 16.13 14.47
N ASP A 223 -17.57 16.23 14.60
CA ASP A 223 -18.25 16.64 15.83
C ASP A 223 -18.34 15.51 16.87
N LYS A 224 -18.25 14.28 16.38
CA LYS A 224 -18.49 13.07 17.17
C LYS A 224 -17.35 12.10 17.02
N ILE A 225 -17.07 11.38 18.09
CA ILE A 225 -16.17 10.25 18.10
C ILE A 225 -16.92 8.98 18.44
N VAL A 226 -16.37 7.83 18.08
CA VAL A 226 -16.86 6.50 18.47
C VAL A 226 -15.68 5.64 18.88
N ASN A 227 -15.86 4.84 19.93
CA ASN A 227 -14.85 3.89 20.39
C ASN A 227 -14.73 2.74 19.39
N ALA A 228 -13.50 2.40 18.98
CA ALA A 228 -13.20 1.34 18.03
C ALA A 228 -13.75 -0.02 18.47
N ASP A 229 -13.62 -0.36 19.75
CA ASP A 229 -14.06 -1.65 20.32
C ASP A 229 -15.57 -1.83 20.23
N ARG A 230 -16.33 -0.73 20.30
CA ARG A 230 -17.82 -0.77 20.15
C ARG A 230 -18.29 -1.15 18.76
N ILE A 231 -17.49 -0.89 17.76
CA ILE A 231 -17.85 -1.16 16.36
C ILE A 231 -17.11 -2.36 15.77
N ASP A 232 -16.40 -3.11 16.59
CA ASP A 232 -15.66 -4.30 16.10
C ASP A 232 -16.57 -5.32 15.43
N GLN A 233 -17.81 -5.49 15.96
CA GLN A 233 -18.83 -6.38 15.38
C GLN A 233 -19.48 -5.83 14.09
N TYR A 234 -19.26 -4.56 13.74
CA TYR A 234 -19.81 -3.99 12.51
C TYR A 234 -19.16 -4.63 11.28
N SER A 235 -19.97 -4.84 10.24
CA SER A 235 -19.47 -5.21 8.93
C SER A 235 -18.57 -4.10 8.35
N ALA A 236 -17.71 -4.45 7.40
CA ALA A 236 -16.89 -3.46 6.71
C ALA A 236 -17.73 -2.38 6.00
N ALA A 237 -18.95 -2.69 5.56
CA ALA A 237 -19.89 -1.70 5.02
C ALA A 237 -20.35 -0.70 6.07
N GLU A 238 -20.65 -1.16 7.28
CA GLU A 238 -21.04 -0.29 8.42
C GLU A 238 -19.84 0.50 8.94
N LYS A 239 -18.65 -0.11 9.02
CA LYS A 239 -17.41 0.58 9.43
C LYS A 239 -17.05 1.73 8.49
N GLN A 240 -17.10 1.51 7.16
CA GLN A 240 -16.83 2.61 6.22
C GLN A 240 -17.87 3.74 6.33
N GLU A 241 -19.12 3.42 6.59
CA GLU A 241 -20.17 4.43 6.79
C GLU A 241 -19.97 5.19 8.12
N THR A 242 -19.53 4.48 9.17
CA THR A 242 -19.17 5.10 10.44
C THR A 242 -18.14 6.21 10.26
N THR A 243 -17.12 6.00 9.41
CA THR A 243 -16.09 7.02 9.13
C THR A 243 -16.59 8.25 8.36
N MET A 244 -17.84 8.26 7.87
CA MET A 244 -18.51 9.47 7.35
C MET A 244 -19.25 10.25 8.43
N LEU A 245 -19.47 9.68 9.61
CA LEU A 245 -20.35 10.21 10.65
C LEU A 245 -19.63 10.55 11.94
N ALA A 246 -18.57 9.83 12.26
CA ALA A 246 -17.80 10.01 13.49
C ALA A 246 -16.34 9.55 13.27
N ALA A 247 -15.40 10.16 13.98
CA ALA A 247 -14.03 9.66 14.02
C ALA A 247 -13.96 8.43 14.93
N ILE A 248 -13.36 7.36 14.41
CA ILE A 248 -13.13 6.12 15.18
C ILE A 248 -11.85 6.32 15.98
N VAL A 249 -11.95 6.23 17.32
CA VAL A 249 -10.86 6.43 18.28
C VAL A 249 -10.58 5.13 19.00
N GLU A 250 -9.31 4.80 19.20
CA GLU A 250 -8.91 3.63 19.99
C GLU A 250 -9.27 3.82 21.47
N ASP A 251 -9.64 2.73 22.16
CA ASP A 251 -10.08 2.77 23.57
C ASP A 251 -9.11 3.52 24.47
N LYS A 252 -7.83 3.25 24.36
CA LYS A 252 -6.74 3.91 25.14
C LYS A 252 -6.66 5.44 24.97
N ASP A 253 -7.25 5.99 23.92
CA ASP A 253 -7.23 7.42 23.63
C ASP A 253 -8.58 8.11 23.89
N MET A 254 -9.62 7.38 24.33
CA MET A 254 -10.94 7.95 24.58
C MET A 254 -10.92 9.05 25.65
N ASP A 255 -10.19 8.87 26.74
CA ASP A 255 -10.11 9.85 27.84
C ASP A 255 -9.49 11.18 27.39
N LYS A 256 -8.58 11.17 26.42
CA LYS A 256 -8.00 12.40 25.84
C LYS A 256 -9.02 13.24 25.08
N ASN A 257 -10.18 12.69 24.80
CA ASN A 257 -11.24 13.29 23.99
C ASN A 257 -12.54 13.51 24.79
N SER A 258 -12.44 13.62 26.12
CA SER A 258 -13.58 13.83 27.01
C SER A 258 -14.41 15.08 26.74
N ASN A 259 -13.84 16.05 26.03
CA ASN A 259 -14.52 17.27 25.55
C ASN A 259 -15.32 17.07 24.25
N LEU A 260 -15.19 15.90 23.59
CA LEU A 260 -15.91 15.59 22.37
C LEU A 260 -17.14 14.73 22.64
N THR A 261 -18.15 14.83 21.79
CA THR A 261 -19.34 14.01 21.89
C THR A 261 -19.07 12.57 21.48
N VAL A 262 -19.25 11.62 22.39
CA VAL A 262 -19.18 10.19 22.10
C VAL A 262 -20.51 9.71 21.51
N ALA A 263 -20.50 9.21 20.28
CA ALA A 263 -21.69 8.68 19.64
C ALA A 263 -22.01 7.27 20.20
N THR A 264 -23.20 7.12 20.78
CA THR A 264 -23.71 5.83 21.24
C THR A 264 -24.48 5.08 20.16
N LYS A 265 -25.05 5.80 19.20
CA LYS A 265 -25.76 5.27 18.03
C LYS A 265 -25.50 6.18 16.83
N LEU A 266 -25.26 5.58 15.68
CA LEU A 266 -25.07 6.29 14.41
C LEU A 266 -26.21 5.94 13.43
N PRO A 267 -26.67 6.89 12.60
CA PRO A 267 -27.72 6.67 11.61
C PRO A 267 -27.14 5.97 10.36
N LEU A 268 -26.71 4.72 10.53
CA LEU A 268 -26.19 3.92 9.44
C LEU A 268 -27.30 3.53 8.47
N THR A 269 -26.99 3.51 7.18
CA THR A 269 -27.88 3.14 6.08
C THR A 269 -27.47 1.87 5.38
N ALA A 270 -26.31 1.30 5.73
CA ALA A 270 -25.86 0.02 5.25
C ALA A 270 -26.86 -1.07 5.64
N GLN A 271 -27.40 -1.76 4.64
CA GLN A 271 -28.41 -2.81 4.83
C GLN A 271 -27.90 -4.16 4.31
N LYS A 272 -28.02 -5.19 5.14
CA LYS A 272 -27.82 -6.59 4.72
C LYS A 272 -29.05 -7.04 3.94
N LEU A 273 -28.84 -7.40 2.66
CA LEU A 273 -29.91 -7.83 1.76
C LEU A 273 -30.05 -9.35 1.75
N LYS A 274 -31.28 -9.82 1.60
CA LYS A 274 -31.56 -11.25 1.46
C LYS A 274 -31.08 -11.76 0.10
N ILE A 275 -30.20 -12.75 0.10
CA ILE A 275 -29.88 -13.52 -1.10
C ILE A 275 -31.05 -14.47 -1.36
N LYS A 276 -31.74 -14.33 -2.51
CA LYS A 276 -32.91 -15.14 -2.87
C LYS A 276 -32.56 -16.49 -3.46
N ASN A 277 -31.52 -16.51 -4.32
CA ASN A 277 -31.09 -17.73 -5.00
C ASN A 277 -29.56 -17.74 -5.11
N ILE A 278 -28.95 -18.87 -4.79
CA ILE A 278 -27.56 -19.16 -5.10
C ILE A 278 -27.57 -20.27 -6.16
N LYS A 279 -27.06 -19.98 -7.36
CA LYS A 279 -26.87 -20.95 -8.43
C LYS A 279 -25.41 -21.35 -8.49
N LEU A 280 -25.11 -22.62 -8.29
CA LEU A 280 -23.79 -23.22 -8.29
C LEU A 280 -23.57 -24.05 -9.56
N ASN A 281 -22.38 -23.96 -10.14
CA ASN A 281 -21.96 -24.81 -11.25
C ASN A 281 -20.46 -25.13 -11.06
N GLY A 282 -20.17 -26.42 -10.76
CA GLY A 282 -18.84 -26.91 -10.41
C GLY A 282 -18.30 -26.28 -9.12
N VAL A 283 -19.22 -25.95 -8.23
CA VAL A 283 -18.97 -25.47 -6.86
C VAL A 283 -19.95 -26.18 -5.96
N SER A 284 -19.49 -26.72 -4.85
CA SER A 284 -20.31 -27.12 -3.73
C SER A 284 -20.13 -26.17 -2.56
N MET A 285 -21.15 -26.05 -1.73
CA MET A 285 -21.17 -25.10 -0.62
C MET A 285 -21.79 -25.75 0.60
N THR A 286 -21.07 -25.74 1.71
CA THR A 286 -21.55 -26.12 3.04
C THR A 286 -21.80 -24.89 3.90
N LYS A 287 -22.00 -25.08 5.20
CA LYS A 287 -22.17 -23.98 6.16
C LYS A 287 -20.90 -23.12 6.30
N ASP A 288 -19.73 -23.71 6.08
CA ASP A 288 -18.41 -23.11 6.40
C ASP A 288 -17.38 -23.27 5.29
N THR A 289 -17.71 -23.97 4.20
CA THR A 289 -16.78 -24.21 3.09
C THR A 289 -17.42 -23.95 1.72
N ILE A 290 -16.63 -23.47 0.79
CA ILE A 290 -16.92 -23.36 -0.64
C ILE A 290 -15.86 -24.20 -1.35
N GLU A 291 -16.24 -25.33 -1.91
CA GLU A 291 -15.36 -26.22 -2.66
C GLU A 291 -15.49 -25.95 -4.16
N ILE A 292 -14.37 -25.65 -4.82
CA ILE A 292 -14.29 -25.39 -6.25
C ILE A 292 -13.77 -26.65 -6.93
N GLU A 293 -14.67 -27.38 -7.58
CA GLU A 293 -14.44 -28.72 -8.13
C GLU A 293 -13.70 -28.68 -9.47
N LYS A 294 -13.84 -27.61 -10.24
CA LYS A 294 -13.24 -27.47 -11.56
C LYS A 294 -12.87 -26.03 -11.91
N PRO A 295 -11.84 -25.79 -12.75
CA PRO A 295 -11.54 -24.47 -13.27
C PRO A 295 -12.71 -23.90 -14.05
N GLY A 296 -13.01 -22.60 -13.85
CA GLY A 296 -14.12 -21.93 -14.48
C GLY A 296 -15.48 -22.13 -13.79
N ALA A 297 -15.50 -22.81 -12.65
CA ALA A 297 -16.68 -22.96 -11.79
C ALA A 297 -17.29 -21.60 -11.44
N THR A 298 -18.60 -21.55 -11.24
CA THR A 298 -19.33 -20.31 -10.99
C THR A 298 -20.31 -20.40 -9.85
N MET A 299 -20.43 -19.30 -9.10
CA MET A 299 -21.43 -19.07 -8.08
C MET A 299 -22.18 -17.79 -8.43
N LYS A 300 -23.47 -17.85 -8.68
CA LYS A 300 -24.31 -16.71 -9.06
C LYS A 300 -25.33 -16.43 -7.96
N PHE A 301 -25.40 -15.19 -7.54
CA PHE A 301 -26.33 -14.70 -6.52
C PHE A 301 -27.46 -13.89 -7.17
N SER A 302 -28.69 -14.04 -6.66
CA SER A 302 -29.81 -13.18 -6.97
C SER A 302 -30.26 -12.45 -5.71
N PHE A 303 -30.48 -11.14 -5.82
CA PHE A 303 -30.88 -10.25 -4.73
C PHE A 303 -31.56 -9.01 -5.30
N GLU A 304 -32.08 -8.15 -4.46
CA GLU A 304 -32.67 -6.85 -4.85
C GLU A 304 -31.99 -5.73 -4.08
N ALA A 305 -31.02 -5.05 -4.71
CA ALA A 305 -30.48 -3.83 -4.16
C ALA A 305 -31.33 -2.64 -4.62
N PRO A 306 -31.56 -1.64 -3.73
CA PRO A 306 -32.31 -0.44 -4.09
C PRO A 306 -31.60 0.37 -5.16
N ALA A 307 -32.34 1.22 -5.85
CA ALA A 307 -31.80 2.23 -6.74
C ALA A 307 -31.00 3.29 -5.94
N ASN A 308 -30.15 4.05 -6.62
CA ASN A 308 -29.30 5.09 -6.05
C ASN A 308 -28.44 4.61 -4.86
N ALA A 309 -27.91 3.42 -4.97
CA ALA A 309 -27.11 2.79 -3.94
C ALA A 309 -25.81 2.19 -4.48
N GLU A 310 -24.80 2.17 -3.67
CA GLU A 310 -23.60 1.35 -3.88
C GLU A 310 -23.81 -0.02 -3.22
N THR A 311 -23.54 -1.08 -3.96
CA THR A 311 -23.83 -2.46 -3.54
C THR A 311 -22.54 -3.24 -3.37
N TYR A 312 -22.51 -4.13 -2.39
CA TYR A 312 -21.32 -4.91 -2.05
C TYR A 312 -21.66 -6.39 -1.85
N LEU A 313 -20.72 -7.25 -2.22
CA LEU A 313 -20.66 -8.64 -1.79
C LEU A 313 -19.66 -8.74 -0.65
N SER A 314 -20.11 -9.15 0.53
CA SER A 314 -19.27 -9.43 1.69
C SER A 314 -19.04 -10.93 1.82
N LEU A 315 -17.79 -11.32 2.01
CA LEU A 315 -17.36 -12.67 2.34
C LEU A 315 -16.52 -12.59 3.61
N VAL A 316 -17.00 -13.23 4.68
CA VAL A 316 -16.40 -13.14 6.03
C VAL A 316 -15.84 -14.50 6.43
N GLY A 317 -14.70 -14.52 7.05
CA GLY A 317 -14.05 -15.68 7.63
C GLY A 317 -12.54 -15.68 7.48
N ASP A 318 -11.93 -16.79 7.79
CA ASP A 318 -10.52 -17.05 7.48
C ASP A 318 -10.41 -17.55 6.03
N ILE A 319 -10.65 -16.64 5.07
CA ILE A 319 -10.74 -16.96 3.65
C ILE A 319 -9.34 -17.14 3.08
N TYR A 320 -8.96 -18.37 2.85
CA TYR A 320 -7.70 -18.74 2.20
C TYR A 320 -7.92 -20.00 1.34
N ALA A 321 -7.09 -20.17 0.32
CA ALA A 321 -7.01 -21.43 -0.41
C ALA A 321 -6.36 -22.50 0.48
N GLU A 322 -6.88 -23.71 0.51
CA GLU A 322 -6.23 -24.83 1.20
C GLU A 322 -4.93 -25.26 0.48
N LYS A 323 -4.02 -25.91 1.25
CA LYS A 323 -2.67 -26.29 0.76
C LYS A 323 -2.67 -27.21 -0.48
N ASP A 324 -3.77 -27.87 -0.76
CA ASP A 324 -3.93 -28.78 -1.92
C ASP A 324 -4.22 -28.04 -3.24
N ALA A 325 -4.42 -26.71 -3.20
CA ALA A 325 -4.46 -25.92 -4.42
C ALA A 325 -3.09 -26.01 -5.11
N LYS A 326 -3.05 -26.50 -6.35
CA LYS A 326 -1.82 -26.54 -7.18
C LYS A 326 -1.10 -25.20 -7.26
N GLU A 327 -1.82 -24.13 -7.06
CA GLU A 327 -1.32 -22.77 -6.91
C GLU A 327 -1.64 -22.31 -5.47
N HIS A 328 -0.72 -21.59 -4.82
CA HIS A 328 -0.90 -21.04 -3.47
C HIS A 328 -1.99 -19.98 -3.38
N PHE A 329 -2.97 -19.98 -4.28
CA PHE A 329 -4.12 -19.08 -4.30
C PHE A 329 -5.26 -19.59 -5.17
N ILE A 330 -6.48 -19.18 -4.83
CA ILE A 330 -7.66 -19.29 -5.68
C ILE A 330 -8.04 -17.89 -6.18
N THR A 331 -8.23 -17.72 -7.48
CA THR A 331 -8.69 -16.44 -8.03
C THR A 331 -10.20 -16.47 -8.24
N ALA A 332 -10.92 -15.55 -7.61
CA ALA A 332 -12.31 -15.26 -7.93
C ALA A 332 -12.40 -14.04 -8.86
N ARG A 333 -13.12 -14.18 -9.97
CA ARG A 333 -13.50 -13.08 -10.86
C ARG A 333 -14.91 -12.65 -10.53
N ILE A 334 -15.05 -11.43 -10.02
CA ILE A 334 -16.31 -10.82 -9.63
C ILE A 334 -16.91 -10.15 -10.87
N LYS A 335 -18.20 -10.44 -11.16
CA LYS A 335 -18.95 -9.83 -12.26
C LYS A 335 -20.33 -9.41 -11.78
N ALA A 336 -20.62 -8.14 -11.90
CA ALA A 336 -21.95 -7.54 -11.76
C ALA A 336 -22.20 -6.60 -12.96
N PRO A 337 -23.42 -6.06 -13.17
CA PRO A 337 -23.64 -5.09 -14.25
C PRO A 337 -22.62 -3.96 -14.23
N GLY A 338 -21.83 -3.81 -15.32
CA GLY A 338 -20.77 -2.81 -15.46
C GLY A 338 -19.52 -2.99 -14.57
N VAL A 339 -19.43 -4.04 -13.77
CA VAL A 339 -18.29 -4.33 -12.89
C VAL A 339 -17.67 -5.67 -13.27
N LYS A 340 -16.33 -5.68 -13.42
CA LYS A 340 -15.55 -6.89 -13.65
C LYS A 340 -14.14 -6.71 -13.12
N TYR A 341 -13.76 -7.46 -12.11
CA TYR A 341 -12.38 -7.51 -11.59
C TYR A 341 -12.09 -8.87 -10.93
N GLY A 342 -10.84 -9.09 -10.56
CA GLY A 342 -10.41 -10.32 -9.91
C GLY A 342 -9.83 -10.09 -8.53
N HIS A 343 -9.98 -11.07 -7.64
CA HIS A 343 -9.34 -11.13 -6.34
C HIS A 343 -8.67 -12.50 -6.15
N LYS A 344 -7.48 -12.49 -5.51
CA LYS A 344 -6.74 -13.70 -5.17
C LYS A 344 -6.84 -13.98 -3.68
N PHE A 345 -7.49 -15.06 -3.30
CA PHE A 345 -7.42 -15.60 -1.94
C PHE A 345 -6.13 -16.40 -1.80
N ARG A 346 -5.24 -15.95 -0.94
CA ARG A 346 -3.84 -16.40 -0.86
C ARG A 346 -3.51 -17.08 0.45
N ILE A 347 -2.58 -18.05 0.39
CA ILE A 347 -1.93 -18.69 1.55
C ILE A 347 -0.42 -18.50 1.56
N ASP A 348 0.09 -17.61 0.71
CA ASP A 348 1.52 -17.32 0.59
C ASP A 348 1.96 -16.18 1.53
N ALA A 349 3.23 -15.78 1.41
CA ALA A 349 3.82 -14.69 2.21
C ALA A 349 3.11 -13.33 2.06
N TYR A 350 2.21 -13.18 1.09
CA TYR A 350 1.41 -11.96 0.88
C TYR A 350 0.01 -12.04 1.50
N THR A 351 -0.26 -13.03 2.32
CA THR A 351 -1.52 -13.17 3.07
C THR A 351 -1.67 -12.03 4.07
N THR A 352 -2.83 -11.37 4.03
CA THR A 352 -3.10 -10.16 4.83
C THR A 352 -3.66 -10.44 6.21
N GLY A 353 -4.11 -11.67 6.49
CA GLY A 353 -4.87 -12.00 7.71
C GLY A 353 -6.26 -11.35 7.75
N GLN A 354 -6.75 -10.86 6.62
CA GLN A 354 -8.05 -10.19 6.49
C GLN A 354 -9.20 -11.16 6.77
N LYS A 355 -10.17 -10.71 7.58
CA LYS A 355 -11.32 -11.53 8.01
C LYS A 355 -12.59 -11.24 7.21
N GLU A 356 -12.69 -10.09 6.56
CA GLU A 356 -13.82 -9.72 5.73
C GLU A 356 -13.31 -9.15 4.39
N TYR A 357 -13.93 -9.58 3.31
CA TYR A 357 -13.67 -9.10 1.95
C TYR A 357 -14.94 -8.46 1.42
N LEU A 358 -14.93 -7.13 1.29
CA LEU A 358 -16.05 -6.35 0.80
C LEU A 358 -15.84 -5.98 -0.68
N PHE A 359 -16.38 -6.78 -1.57
CA PHE A 359 -16.28 -6.61 -3.02
C PHE A 359 -17.28 -5.57 -3.50
N ASN A 360 -16.80 -4.47 -4.07
CA ASN A 360 -17.69 -3.43 -4.60
C ASN A 360 -18.36 -3.91 -5.91
N LEU A 361 -19.69 -3.95 -5.93
CA LEU A 361 -20.51 -4.22 -7.11
C LEU A 361 -20.94 -2.91 -7.81
N GLY A 362 -20.51 -1.78 -7.26
CA GLY A 362 -20.63 -0.44 -7.81
C GLY A 362 -21.91 0.29 -7.44
N TYR A 363 -21.90 1.60 -7.67
CA TYR A 363 -23.06 2.47 -7.60
C TYR A 363 -23.93 2.27 -8.84
N ARG A 364 -25.27 2.32 -8.63
CA ARG A 364 -26.27 2.29 -9.71
C ARG A 364 -27.44 3.19 -9.40
N GLU A 365 -27.90 3.89 -10.44
CA GLU A 365 -29.18 4.61 -10.41
C GLU A 365 -30.35 3.64 -10.40
N GLY A 366 -30.20 2.50 -11.08
CA GLY A 366 -31.18 1.39 -11.07
C GLY A 366 -30.81 0.29 -10.09
N ALA A 367 -31.73 -0.64 -9.88
CA ALA A 367 -31.53 -1.76 -8.97
C ALA A 367 -30.48 -2.76 -9.48
N VAL A 368 -29.60 -3.25 -8.59
CA VAL A 368 -28.71 -4.37 -8.86
C VAL A 368 -29.39 -5.66 -8.42
N LYS A 369 -29.46 -6.65 -9.32
CA LYS A 369 -30.19 -7.90 -9.08
C LYS A 369 -29.32 -9.16 -9.04
N THR A 370 -28.09 -9.08 -9.55
CA THR A 370 -27.22 -10.26 -9.65
C THR A 370 -25.74 -9.94 -9.50
N CYS A 371 -25.01 -10.89 -8.91
CA CYS A 371 -23.57 -10.96 -8.92
C CYS A 371 -23.11 -12.38 -9.26
N THR A 372 -21.99 -12.52 -9.95
CA THR A 372 -21.38 -13.81 -10.26
C THR A 372 -19.92 -13.81 -9.82
N LEU A 373 -19.53 -14.84 -9.08
CA LEU A 373 -18.14 -15.22 -8.87
C LEU A 373 -17.81 -16.35 -9.86
N LYS A 374 -16.73 -16.15 -10.63
CA LYS A 374 -16.16 -17.20 -11.50
C LYS A 374 -14.76 -17.52 -10.98
N PHE A 375 -14.54 -18.76 -10.62
CA PHE A 375 -13.27 -19.21 -10.07
C PHE A 375 -12.27 -19.62 -11.16
N VAL A 376 -10.99 -19.34 -10.90
CA VAL A 376 -9.87 -19.84 -11.69
C VAL A 376 -9.05 -20.71 -10.76
N GLY A 377 -8.81 -21.95 -11.16
CA GLY A 377 -8.23 -22.99 -10.29
C GLY A 377 -9.30 -23.78 -9.54
N THR A 378 -8.86 -24.72 -8.72
CA THR A 378 -9.67 -25.59 -7.86
C THR A 378 -9.18 -25.48 -6.42
N GLY A 379 -9.98 -25.92 -5.45
CA GLY A 379 -9.63 -25.94 -4.03
C GLY A 379 -10.79 -25.49 -3.15
N THR A 380 -10.53 -25.39 -1.86
CA THR A 380 -11.54 -25.09 -0.84
C THR A 380 -11.28 -23.71 -0.21
N LEU A 381 -12.32 -22.92 -0.04
CA LEU A 381 -12.33 -21.68 0.71
C LEU A 381 -13.15 -21.88 2.00
N LYS A 382 -12.56 -21.57 3.16
CA LYS A 382 -13.29 -21.55 4.43
C LYS A 382 -13.91 -20.18 4.65
N TYR A 383 -15.18 -20.14 5.07
CA TYR A 383 -15.90 -18.88 5.31
C TYR A 383 -16.86 -19.02 6.50
N LYS A 384 -17.33 -17.89 7.02
CA LYS A 384 -18.33 -17.83 8.12
C LYS A 384 -19.63 -17.20 7.68
N ASP A 385 -19.60 -16.19 6.82
CA ASP A 385 -20.78 -15.50 6.30
C ASP A 385 -20.56 -15.05 4.87
N LEU A 386 -21.61 -15.07 4.10
CA LEU A 386 -21.71 -14.57 2.74
C LEU A 386 -22.95 -13.69 2.63
N ALA A 387 -22.77 -12.43 2.37
CA ALA A 387 -23.85 -11.45 2.40
C ALA A 387 -23.76 -10.45 1.24
N ILE A 388 -24.89 -9.86 0.91
CA ILE A 388 -24.97 -8.66 0.08
C ILE A 388 -25.32 -7.48 0.99
N TYR A 389 -24.58 -6.39 0.84
CA TYR A 389 -24.88 -5.11 1.49
C TYR A 389 -25.25 -4.06 0.44
N SER A 390 -26.12 -3.15 0.82
CA SER A 390 -26.47 -1.97 0.02
C SER A 390 -26.37 -0.72 0.89
N GLN A 391 -25.89 0.35 0.31
CA GLN A 391 -25.66 1.63 0.96
C GLN A 391 -26.21 2.76 0.09
N THR A 392 -27.26 3.44 0.57
CA THR A 392 -27.87 4.55 -0.20
C THR A 392 -26.93 5.74 -0.29
N MET A 393 -27.01 6.46 -1.41
CA MET A 393 -26.29 7.71 -1.64
C MET A 393 -27.17 8.95 -1.42
N SER A 394 -28.43 8.81 -0.97
CA SER A 394 -29.37 9.92 -0.83
C SER A 394 -28.93 11.00 0.15
N ASN A 395 -28.22 10.63 1.22
CA ASN A 395 -27.71 11.55 2.24
C ASN A 395 -26.19 11.77 2.16
N TYR A 396 -25.57 11.31 1.08
CA TYR A 396 -24.12 11.33 0.93
C TYR A 396 -23.55 12.75 0.86
N ALA A 397 -24.20 13.63 0.09
CA ALA A 397 -23.81 15.03 -0.06
C ALA A 397 -23.79 15.76 1.28
N ASP A 398 -24.85 15.58 2.08
CA ASP A 398 -24.98 16.24 3.40
C ASP A 398 -23.87 15.79 4.36
N ARG A 399 -23.56 14.49 4.36
CA ARG A 399 -22.47 13.94 5.17
C ARG A 399 -21.11 14.50 4.77
N VAL A 400 -20.83 14.60 3.47
CA VAL A 400 -19.59 15.20 2.97
C VAL A 400 -19.53 16.68 3.32
N ASN A 401 -20.64 17.43 3.18
CA ASN A 401 -20.70 18.84 3.51
C ASN A 401 -20.45 19.09 5.00
N ALA A 402 -20.99 18.24 5.88
CA ALA A 402 -20.73 18.30 7.31
C ALA A 402 -19.24 18.13 7.66
N LEU A 403 -18.53 17.22 6.97
CA LEU A 403 -17.08 17.04 7.14
C LEU A 403 -16.27 18.22 6.57
N LYS A 404 -16.77 18.88 5.52
CA LYS A 404 -16.13 20.04 4.87
C LYS A 404 -16.31 21.34 5.62
N GLU A 405 -17.36 21.48 6.41
CA GLU A 405 -17.76 22.74 7.05
C GLU A 405 -16.59 23.41 7.78
N ASN A 406 -15.90 22.64 8.61
CA ASN A 406 -14.66 23.08 9.24
C ASN A 406 -13.51 22.20 8.75
N SER A 407 -12.87 22.60 7.68
CA SER A 407 -11.79 21.84 7.06
C SER A 407 -10.48 22.63 7.03
N LEU A 408 -9.37 21.89 6.96
CA LEU A 408 -8.03 22.47 6.84
C LEU A 408 -7.90 23.19 5.49
N LYS A 409 -7.67 24.48 5.54
CA LYS A 409 -7.48 25.36 4.38
C LYS A 409 -6.00 25.66 4.16
N ASN A 410 -5.64 26.04 2.94
CA ASN A 410 -4.27 26.36 2.54
C ASN A 410 -3.28 25.24 2.89
N ALA A 411 -3.75 24.00 2.80
CA ALA A 411 -2.97 22.83 3.16
C ALA A 411 -1.80 22.64 2.18
N LYS A 412 -0.57 22.80 2.67
CA LYS A 412 0.67 22.57 1.91
C LYS A 412 1.43 21.41 2.51
N ALA A 413 1.82 20.45 1.66
CA ALA A 413 2.66 19.31 2.03
C ALA A 413 4.01 19.44 1.33
N GLU A 414 5.03 19.90 2.05
CA GLU A 414 6.36 20.12 1.53
C GLU A 414 7.40 19.31 2.30
N LYS A 415 8.13 18.45 1.58
CA LYS A 415 9.16 17.58 2.17
C LYS A 415 8.57 16.74 3.31
N ASN A 416 8.93 17.03 4.55
CA ASN A 416 8.50 16.34 5.76
C ASN A 416 7.59 17.21 6.66
N THR A 417 7.01 18.26 6.10
CA THR A 417 6.15 19.19 6.85
C THR A 417 4.83 19.38 6.13
N VAL A 418 3.75 19.40 6.89
CA VAL A 418 2.42 19.78 6.43
C VAL A 418 1.97 20.99 7.25
N THR A 419 1.48 22.00 6.57
CA THR A 419 0.93 23.23 7.20
C THR A 419 -0.47 23.51 6.67
N GLY A 420 -1.23 24.28 7.40
CA GLY A 420 -2.54 24.77 7.01
C GLY A 420 -3.18 25.51 8.15
N ASN A 421 -4.33 26.12 7.90
CA ASN A 421 -5.14 26.78 8.93
C ASN A 421 -6.56 26.25 8.95
N ILE A 422 -7.21 26.34 10.10
CA ILE A 422 -8.58 25.87 10.30
C ILE A 422 -9.30 26.72 11.31
N THR A 423 -10.59 26.97 11.06
CA THR A 423 -11.49 27.58 12.05
C THR A 423 -12.56 26.57 12.43
N VAL A 424 -12.73 26.31 13.72
CA VAL A 424 -13.74 25.42 14.26
C VAL A 424 -14.70 26.20 15.18
N ASP A 425 -16.00 25.99 15.01
CA ASP A 425 -17.07 26.65 15.72
C ASP A 425 -17.29 26.10 17.15
N LYS A 426 -16.78 24.91 17.40
CA LYS A 426 -16.81 24.20 18.69
C LYS A 426 -15.60 23.23 18.76
N ASP A 427 -15.44 22.53 19.86
CA ASP A 427 -14.43 21.49 20.00
C ASP A 427 -14.67 20.36 18.98
N LYS A 428 -13.66 20.00 18.21
CA LYS A 428 -13.77 19.01 17.13
C LYS A 428 -12.52 18.12 17.03
N MET A 429 -12.71 16.93 16.49
CA MET A 429 -11.61 16.07 16.07
C MET A 429 -11.19 16.45 14.64
N LEU A 430 -10.04 17.10 14.47
CA LEU A 430 -9.41 17.24 13.15
C LEU A 430 -8.76 15.92 12.77
N VAL A 431 -9.13 15.40 11.62
CA VAL A 431 -8.50 14.24 10.99
C VAL A 431 -7.70 14.71 9.78
N VAL A 432 -6.38 14.53 9.85
CA VAL A 432 -5.49 14.75 8.70
C VAL A 432 -5.23 13.40 8.04
N THR A 433 -5.54 13.28 6.75
CA THR A 433 -5.51 12.00 6.02
C THR A 433 -4.11 11.51 5.68
N LEU A 434 -3.19 11.64 6.62
CA LEU A 434 -1.84 11.11 6.59
C LEU A 434 -1.75 9.87 7.48
N PRO A 435 -1.00 8.85 7.10
CA PRO A 435 -0.82 7.67 7.94
C PRO A 435 -0.16 8.05 9.28
N TYR A 436 -0.83 7.71 10.38
CA TYR A 436 -0.26 7.86 11.72
C TYR A 436 0.93 6.92 11.89
N GLN A 437 2.07 7.46 12.31
CA GLN A 437 3.26 6.69 12.66
C GLN A 437 4.16 7.45 13.63
N LYS A 438 5.04 6.72 14.33
CA LYS A 438 6.07 7.35 15.16
C LYS A 438 6.94 8.28 14.30
N GLY A 439 7.27 9.46 14.82
CA GLY A 439 8.05 10.47 14.12
C GLY A 439 7.26 11.71 13.72
N TRP A 440 5.93 11.63 13.65
CA TRP A 440 5.11 12.82 13.53
C TRP A 440 5.06 13.62 14.83
N THR A 441 5.17 14.93 14.70
CA THR A 441 4.92 15.91 15.78
C THR A 441 3.96 16.95 15.25
N ALA A 442 2.90 17.23 16.00
CA ALA A 442 1.94 18.29 15.68
C ALA A 442 2.19 19.54 16.51
N TYR A 443 1.91 20.68 15.90
CA TYR A 443 1.86 21.99 16.54
C TYR A 443 0.54 22.64 16.16
N VAL A 444 -0.15 23.17 17.17
CA VAL A 444 -1.34 24.00 17.03
C VAL A 444 -1.00 25.37 17.63
N ASP A 445 -1.07 26.41 16.82
CA ASP A 445 -0.69 27.79 17.20
C ASP A 445 0.75 27.88 17.74
N GLY A 446 1.65 27.12 17.12
CA GLY A 446 3.07 27.04 17.51
C GLY A 446 3.34 26.16 18.74
N LYS A 447 2.32 25.70 19.46
CA LYS A 447 2.47 24.84 20.64
C LYS A 447 2.40 23.36 20.25
N LYS A 448 3.34 22.57 20.77
CA LYS A 448 3.32 21.13 20.58
C LYS A 448 2.06 20.52 21.15
N THR A 449 1.37 19.71 20.35
CA THR A 449 0.07 19.11 20.68
C THR A 449 0.14 17.59 20.45
N ASP A 450 -0.59 16.84 21.27
CA ASP A 450 -0.69 15.40 21.14
C ASP A 450 -1.44 15.02 19.87
N ILE A 451 -0.98 13.95 19.25
CA ILE A 451 -1.65 13.29 18.13
C ILE A 451 -2.05 11.87 18.50
N GLN A 452 -3.09 11.40 17.88
CA GLN A 452 -3.60 10.04 18.08
C GLN A 452 -3.92 9.38 16.75
N ARG A 453 -4.01 8.05 16.74
CA ARG A 453 -4.48 7.33 15.57
C ARG A 453 -6.01 7.32 15.57
N VAL A 454 -6.59 7.78 14.46
CA VAL A 454 -8.04 7.77 14.24
C VAL A 454 -8.37 7.06 12.93
N ASN A 455 -9.59 6.56 12.81
CA ASN A 455 -10.05 5.83 11.63
C ASN A 455 -9.03 4.75 11.20
N TYR A 456 -8.46 4.03 12.17
CA TYR A 456 -7.45 2.96 12.03
C TYR A 456 -6.08 3.39 11.48
N GLN A 457 -5.96 4.49 10.73
CA GLN A 457 -4.69 4.86 10.08
C GLN A 457 -4.32 6.35 10.10
N TYR A 458 -5.27 7.26 10.31
CA TYR A 458 -5.04 8.68 10.11
C TYR A 458 -4.58 9.39 11.39
N ILE A 459 -4.03 10.60 11.23
CA ILE A 459 -3.65 11.46 12.35
C ILE A 459 -4.88 12.22 12.83
N GLY A 460 -5.21 12.08 14.12
CA GLY A 460 -6.22 12.85 14.82
C GLY A 460 -5.61 13.91 15.73
N ILE A 461 -6.19 15.10 15.73
CA ILE A 461 -5.84 16.22 16.62
C ILE A 461 -7.11 16.75 17.24
N ASN A 462 -7.20 16.76 18.59
CA ASN A 462 -8.31 17.35 19.29
C ASN A 462 -8.15 18.88 19.31
N LEU A 463 -9.05 19.59 18.66
CA LEU A 463 -9.05 21.06 18.57
C LEU A 463 -10.13 21.65 19.47
N LYS A 464 -9.80 22.72 20.18
CA LYS A 464 -10.74 23.58 20.85
C LYS A 464 -11.41 24.53 19.85
N LYS A 465 -12.56 25.11 20.22
CA LYS A 465 -13.20 26.18 19.44
C LYS A 465 -12.20 27.30 19.17
N GLY A 466 -12.11 27.77 17.93
CA GLY A 466 -11.22 28.87 17.53
C GLY A 466 -10.65 28.75 16.13
N THR A 467 -9.78 29.68 15.80
CA THR A 467 -8.96 29.63 14.57
C THR A 467 -7.56 29.17 14.94
N HIS A 468 -7.03 28.23 14.20
CA HIS A 468 -5.78 27.58 14.51
C HIS A 468 -4.87 27.46 13.31
N ASP A 469 -3.59 27.68 13.53
CA ASP A 469 -2.51 27.31 12.61
C ASP A 469 -2.00 25.90 12.93
N ILE A 470 -2.08 25.02 11.96
CA ILE A 470 -1.71 23.62 12.10
C ILE A 470 -0.39 23.37 11.40
N LYS A 471 0.56 22.75 12.12
CA LYS A 471 1.81 22.27 11.53
C LYS A 471 2.09 20.83 11.99
N LEU A 472 2.26 19.94 11.03
CA LEU A 472 2.75 18.59 11.25
C LEU A 472 4.18 18.49 10.70
N HIS A 473 5.09 17.96 11.50
CA HIS A 473 6.47 17.74 11.09
C HIS A 473 6.87 16.28 11.33
N TYR A 474 7.39 15.64 10.29
CA TYR A 474 7.86 14.26 10.37
C TYR A 474 9.36 14.18 10.48
N GLN A 475 9.85 13.44 11.44
CA GLN A 475 11.26 13.07 11.57
C GLN A 475 11.39 11.56 11.76
N LEU A 476 12.20 10.92 10.92
CA LEU A 476 12.43 9.48 11.04
C LEU A 476 12.97 9.14 12.44
N PRO A 477 12.29 8.26 13.19
CA PRO A 477 12.77 7.84 14.50
C PRO A 477 14.18 7.25 14.44
N GLY A 478 15.04 7.65 15.40
CA GLY A 478 16.41 7.17 15.47
C GLY A 478 17.42 7.86 14.52
N ILE A 479 16.98 8.70 13.57
CA ILE A 479 17.87 9.31 12.58
C ILE A 479 18.98 10.16 13.24
N LYS A 480 18.66 10.91 14.30
CA LYS A 480 19.65 11.69 15.05
C LYS A 480 20.71 10.81 15.71
N LEU A 481 20.27 9.70 16.31
CA LEU A 481 21.18 8.71 16.92
C LEU A 481 22.08 8.07 15.86
N ALA A 482 21.50 7.71 14.70
CA ALA A 482 22.28 7.16 13.59
C ALA A 482 23.37 8.13 13.11
N PHE A 483 23.06 9.42 12.96
CA PHE A 483 24.07 10.43 12.62
C PHE A 483 25.13 10.59 13.69
N MET A 484 24.78 10.57 14.98
CA MET A 484 25.76 10.62 16.07
C MET A 484 26.71 9.42 16.04
N ILE A 485 26.17 8.20 15.90
CA ILE A 485 27.00 6.98 15.84
C ILE A 485 27.91 7.02 14.61
N THR A 486 27.39 7.42 13.46
CA THR A 486 28.19 7.56 12.24
C THR A 486 29.30 8.59 12.40
N GLY A 487 28.98 9.76 12.98
CA GLY A 487 29.97 10.79 13.27
C GLY A 487 31.09 10.33 14.20
N CYS A 488 30.72 9.66 15.31
CA CYS A 488 31.70 9.06 16.21
C CYS A 488 32.58 8.01 15.52
N GLY A 489 31.97 7.19 14.66
CA GLY A 489 32.71 6.19 13.86
C GLY A 489 33.75 6.82 12.91
N ILE A 490 33.34 7.90 12.22
CA ILE A 490 34.25 8.67 11.35
C ILE A 490 35.40 9.29 12.16
N ILE A 491 35.09 9.92 13.29
CA ILE A 491 36.11 10.52 14.17
C ILE A 491 37.11 9.46 14.66
N ALA A 492 36.60 8.32 15.13
CA ALA A 492 37.45 7.22 15.59
C ALA A 492 38.35 6.69 14.44
N PHE A 493 37.81 6.53 13.24
CA PHE A 493 38.53 6.07 12.07
C PHE A 493 39.68 7.05 11.70
N VAL A 494 39.37 8.37 11.67
CA VAL A 494 40.36 9.41 11.41
C VAL A 494 41.43 9.42 12.50
N ALA A 495 41.06 9.29 13.78
CA ALA A 495 42.01 9.24 14.89
C ALA A 495 42.98 8.03 14.75
N ILE A 496 42.50 6.87 14.36
CA ILE A 496 43.31 5.68 14.10
C ILE A 496 44.34 5.96 12.96
N ILE A 497 43.88 6.58 11.88
CA ILE A 497 44.77 6.96 10.77
C ILE A 497 45.86 7.90 11.24
N ILE A 498 45.50 8.98 11.94
CA ILE A 498 46.45 9.95 12.47
C ILE A 498 47.45 9.29 13.43
N PHE A 499 46.94 8.48 14.37
CA PHE A 499 47.77 7.71 15.30
C PHE A 499 48.80 6.83 14.55
N ASN A 500 48.36 6.11 13.53
CA ASN A 500 49.26 5.27 12.73
C ASN A 500 50.32 6.10 11.97
N ILE A 501 49.95 7.23 11.43
CA ILE A 501 50.89 8.14 10.76
C ILE A 501 51.93 8.68 11.75
N VAL A 502 51.50 9.18 12.92
CA VAL A 502 52.39 9.70 13.98
C VAL A 502 53.32 8.60 14.50
N ARG A 503 52.75 7.40 14.79
CA ARG A 503 53.53 6.23 15.20
C ARG A 503 54.62 5.85 14.17
N LYS A 504 54.28 5.90 12.87
CA LYS A 504 55.23 5.61 11.81
C LYS A 504 56.35 6.67 11.72
N ARG A 505 56.00 7.97 11.89
CA ARG A 505 57.00 9.07 11.90
C ARG A 505 57.94 9.03 13.09
N ARG A 506 57.51 8.45 14.24
CA ARG A 506 58.37 8.29 15.44
C ARG A 506 59.33 7.08 15.37
N LYS A 507 59.08 6.16 14.42
CA LYS A 507 59.93 4.97 14.20
C LYS A 507 60.98 5.15 13.09
N ASN A 508 60.85 6.18 12.31
CA ASN A 508 61.88 6.67 11.36
C ASN A 508 62.60 7.88 11.95
#